data_c1278a0044481e76a0b563e0bbe275f5
#
_entry.id   c1278a0044481e76a0b563e0bbe275f5
#
_cell.length_a   1.000
_cell.length_b   1.000
_cell.length_c   1.000
_cell.angle_alpha   90.00
_cell.angle_beta   90.00
_cell.angle_gamma   90.00
#
_symmetry.space_group_name_H-M   'P 1'
#
loop_
_entity.id
_entity.type
_entity.pdbx_description
1 polymer ?
#
loop_
_entity_poly.entity_id
_entity_poly.type
_entity_poly.pdbx_seq_one_letter_code
_entity_poly.pdbx_strand_id
1 'polypeptide(L)'
;MTNNLPPGTPAPANPELLLELLRYPMPFGKYKGRLLRELPTYYLEWFAKKGFPPGKLGMLLQTLYEIRINGLDYLLDELAKRR
;
A
#
# COMPACT_ATOMS: atom_id res chain seq x y z
N MET A 1 -8.42 19.04 -12.63
CA MET A 1 -7.59 19.36 -11.47
C MET A 1 -6.13 19.08 -11.77
N THR A 2 -5.32 20.03 -11.50
CA THR A 2 -3.90 19.91 -11.82
C THR A 2 -3.14 19.27 -10.69
N ASN A 3 -2.23 18.37 -11.06
CA ASN A 3 -1.32 17.78 -10.10
C ASN A 3 -0.08 18.66 -10.01
N ASN A 4 0.19 19.20 -8.84
CA ASN A 4 1.29 20.14 -8.65
C ASN A 4 2.57 19.48 -8.15
N LEU A 5 2.63 18.17 -8.20
CA LEU A 5 3.84 17.48 -7.75
C LEU A 5 4.97 17.70 -8.73
N PRO A 6 6.20 17.88 -8.25
CA PRO A 6 7.35 18.02 -9.15
C PRO A 6 7.56 16.74 -9.95
N PRO A 7 8.17 16.88 -11.14
CA PRO A 7 8.53 15.69 -11.92
C PRO A 7 9.40 14.75 -11.09
N GLY A 8 9.14 13.46 -11.20
CA GLY A 8 9.91 12.48 -10.48
C GLY A 8 9.41 12.17 -9.08
N THR A 9 8.46 12.95 -8.57
CA THR A 9 7.86 12.64 -7.28
C THR A 9 6.87 11.49 -7.47
N PRO A 10 6.92 10.47 -6.62
CA PRO A 10 5.94 9.40 -6.74
C PRO A 10 4.54 9.99 -6.56
N ALA A 11 3.66 9.70 -7.49
CA ALA A 11 2.30 10.17 -7.39
C ALA A 11 1.63 9.52 -6.18
N PRO A 12 0.91 10.32 -5.39
CA PRO A 12 0.19 9.71 -4.27
C PRO A 12 -0.86 8.76 -4.82
N ALA A 13 -1.08 7.70 -4.11
CA ALA A 13 -2.09 6.74 -4.51
C ALA A 13 -3.45 7.40 -4.44
N ASN A 14 -4.35 6.88 -5.24
CA ASN A 14 -5.75 7.24 -5.19
C ASN A 14 -6.23 7.16 -3.73
N PRO A 15 -6.95 8.17 -3.21
CA PRO A 15 -7.40 8.12 -1.82
C PRO A 15 -8.19 6.88 -1.48
N GLU A 16 -8.96 6.37 -2.42
CA GLU A 16 -9.72 5.15 -2.17
C GLU A 16 -8.82 3.96 -1.94
N LEU A 17 -7.72 3.87 -2.68
CA LEU A 17 -6.77 2.79 -2.47
C LEU A 17 -6.13 2.90 -1.10
N LEU A 18 -5.80 4.11 -0.68
CA LEU A 18 -5.21 4.30 0.65
C LEU A 18 -6.17 3.86 1.74
N LEU A 19 -7.45 4.21 1.61
CA LEU A 19 -8.45 3.79 2.59
C LEU A 19 -8.59 2.27 2.62
N GLU A 20 -8.51 1.64 1.45
CA GLU A 20 -8.62 0.19 1.41
C GLU A 20 -7.43 -0.50 2.08
N LEU A 21 -6.25 0.11 2.02
CA LEU A 21 -5.10 -0.46 2.71
C LEU A 21 -5.31 -0.53 4.22
N LEU A 22 -6.18 0.33 4.75
CA LEU A 22 -6.46 0.35 6.18
C LEU A 22 -7.40 -0.75 6.62
N ARG A 23 -8.14 -1.35 5.71
CA ARG A 23 -9.18 -2.30 6.09
C ARG A 23 -9.25 -3.56 5.24
N TYR A 24 -8.38 -3.69 4.25
CA TYR A 24 -8.40 -4.87 3.37
C TYR A 24 -7.58 -5.97 4.02
N PRO A 25 -8.18 -7.12 4.31
CA PRO A 25 -7.42 -8.21 4.93
C PRO A 25 -6.68 -9.02 3.89
N MET A 26 -5.51 -9.52 4.26
CA MET A 26 -4.76 -10.40 3.40
C MET A 26 -5.55 -11.70 3.22
N PRO A 27 -5.82 -12.11 1.98
CA PRO A 27 -6.73 -13.25 1.76
C PRO A 27 -6.07 -14.60 1.84
N PHE A 28 -4.75 -14.70 1.87
CA PHE A 28 -4.11 -16.00 1.87
C PHE A 28 -2.69 -15.91 2.46
N GLY A 29 -2.08 -17.05 2.64
CA GLY A 29 -0.67 -17.14 3.00
C GLY A 29 -0.41 -16.94 4.48
N LYS A 30 0.85 -16.67 4.77
CA LYS A 30 1.34 -16.58 6.14
C LYS A 30 0.61 -15.51 6.96
N TYR A 31 0.19 -14.45 6.32
CA TYR A 31 -0.44 -13.32 7.01
C TYR A 31 -1.93 -13.22 6.74
N LYS A 32 -2.55 -14.33 6.39
CA LYS A 32 -3.98 -14.34 6.11
C LYS A 32 -4.76 -13.71 7.28
N GLY A 33 -5.66 -12.80 6.97
CA GLY A 33 -6.49 -12.14 7.96
C GLY A 33 -5.90 -10.86 8.52
N ARG A 34 -4.61 -10.63 8.35
CA ARG A 34 -4.01 -9.37 8.78
C ARG A 34 -4.34 -8.28 7.78
N LEU A 35 -4.54 -7.06 8.28
CA LEU A 35 -4.75 -5.95 7.37
C LEU A 35 -3.51 -5.70 6.54
N LEU A 36 -3.69 -5.31 5.28
CA LEU A 36 -2.54 -5.13 4.40
C LEU A 36 -1.54 -4.14 4.97
N ARG A 37 -2.00 -3.06 5.58
CA ARG A 37 -1.08 -2.07 6.13
C ARG A 37 -0.19 -2.63 7.24
N GLU A 38 -0.57 -3.77 7.81
CA GLU A 38 0.19 -4.39 8.90
C GLU A 38 1.24 -5.37 8.40
N LEU A 39 1.29 -5.62 7.10
CA LEU A 39 2.25 -6.58 6.56
C LEU A 39 3.67 -6.07 6.73
N PRO A 40 4.61 -6.95 7.12
CA PRO A 40 6.00 -6.51 7.26
C PRO A 40 6.61 -6.17 5.91
N THR A 41 7.57 -5.27 5.93
CA THR A 41 8.20 -4.81 4.70
C THR A 41 8.88 -5.94 3.95
N TYR A 42 9.51 -6.88 4.66
CA TYR A 42 10.20 -7.98 3.97
C TYR A 42 9.23 -8.82 3.14
N TYR A 43 7.98 -8.92 3.59
CA TYR A 43 6.99 -9.69 2.86
C TYR A 43 6.62 -8.97 1.56
N LEU A 44 6.51 -7.65 1.63
CA LEU A 44 6.27 -6.85 0.42
C LEU A 44 7.45 -6.92 -0.53
N GLU A 45 8.66 -6.94 0.00
CA GLU A 45 9.85 -7.08 -0.83
C GLU A 45 9.88 -8.43 -1.54
N TRP A 46 9.38 -9.46 -0.87
CA TRP A 46 9.29 -10.77 -1.48
C TRP A 46 8.40 -10.72 -2.72
N PHE A 47 7.23 -10.07 -2.60
CA PHE A 47 6.36 -9.91 -3.75
C PHE A 47 7.01 -9.08 -4.85
N ALA A 48 7.77 -8.06 -4.47
CA ALA A 48 8.43 -7.23 -5.47
C ALA A 48 9.41 -8.05 -6.30
N LYS A 49 10.05 -9.03 -5.68
CA LYS A 49 10.98 -9.91 -6.41
C LYS A 49 10.27 -11.00 -7.19
N LYS A 50 9.23 -11.58 -6.62
CA LYS A 50 8.55 -12.72 -7.26
C LYS A 50 7.45 -12.30 -8.20
N GLY A 51 6.95 -11.08 -8.05
CA GLY A 51 5.82 -10.61 -8.82
C GLY A 51 4.60 -10.47 -7.93
N PHE A 52 3.94 -9.31 -8.06
CA PHE A 52 2.71 -9.11 -7.30
C PHE A 52 1.57 -9.91 -7.91
N PRO A 53 0.62 -10.36 -7.10
CA PRO A 53 -0.54 -11.08 -7.65
C PRO A 53 -1.32 -10.19 -8.61
N PRO A 54 -2.10 -10.78 -9.51
CA PRO A 54 -2.92 -9.99 -10.42
C PRO A 54 -4.09 -9.36 -9.69
N GLY A 55 -4.73 -8.40 -10.34
CA GLY A 55 -5.95 -7.81 -9.86
C GLY A 55 -5.76 -6.81 -8.75
N LYS A 56 -6.84 -6.59 -8.02
CA LYS A 56 -6.88 -5.55 -7.01
C LYS A 56 -5.89 -5.79 -5.88
N LEU A 57 -5.76 -7.04 -5.45
CA LEU A 57 -4.82 -7.34 -4.37
C LEU A 57 -3.41 -6.93 -4.75
N GLY A 58 -2.99 -7.27 -5.97
CA GLY A 58 -1.65 -6.90 -6.42
C GLY A 58 -1.46 -5.40 -6.47
N MET A 59 -2.49 -4.69 -6.93
CA MET A 59 -2.43 -3.24 -6.98
C MET A 59 -2.26 -2.66 -5.56
N LEU A 60 -3.02 -3.19 -4.61
CA LEU A 60 -2.92 -2.72 -3.24
C LEU A 60 -1.56 -3.04 -2.61
N LEU A 61 -1.06 -4.24 -2.84
CA LEU A 61 0.24 -4.63 -2.30
C LEU A 61 1.36 -3.79 -2.90
N GLN A 62 1.30 -3.54 -4.21
CA GLN A 62 2.30 -2.71 -4.85
C GLN A 62 2.24 -1.28 -4.34
N THR A 63 1.05 -0.76 -4.15
CA THR A 63 0.87 0.59 -3.61
C THR A 63 1.48 0.68 -2.20
N LEU A 64 1.19 -0.31 -1.37
CA LEU A 64 1.75 -0.33 -0.02
C LEU A 64 3.26 -0.41 -0.05
N TYR A 65 3.80 -1.24 -0.93
CA TYR A 65 5.24 -1.35 -1.08
C TYR A 65 5.86 0.01 -1.43
N GLU A 66 5.26 0.71 -2.40
CA GLU A 66 5.78 2.02 -2.81
C GLU A 66 5.68 3.04 -1.68
N ILE A 67 4.61 2.98 -0.91
CA ILE A 67 4.46 3.86 0.23
C ILE A 67 5.61 3.63 1.21
N ARG A 68 5.93 2.38 1.47
CA ARG A 68 6.97 2.04 2.45
C ARG A 68 8.36 2.42 1.99
N ILE A 69 8.69 2.14 0.73
CA ILE A 69 10.05 2.46 0.25
C ILE A 69 10.25 3.97 0.11
N ASN A 70 9.18 4.74 0.06
CA ASN A 70 9.28 6.20 -0.03
C ASN A 70 9.09 6.88 1.32
N GLY A 71 8.99 6.12 2.39
CA GLY A 71 8.86 6.70 3.73
C GLY A 71 7.54 7.39 3.99
N LEU A 72 6.48 7.01 3.27
CA LEU A 72 5.19 7.68 3.37
C LEU A 72 4.18 6.93 4.23
N ASP A 73 4.65 5.96 4.99
CA ASP A 73 3.77 5.13 5.81
C ASP A 73 2.95 5.96 6.80
N TYR A 74 3.49 7.11 7.21
CA TYR A 74 2.79 7.98 8.13
C TYR A 74 1.45 8.48 7.56
N LEU A 75 1.31 8.49 6.24
CA LEU A 75 0.04 8.89 5.63
C LEU A 75 -1.09 7.95 6.01
N LEU A 76 -0.77 6.67 6.10
CA LEU A 76 -1.78 5.69 6.50
C LEU A 76 -2.19 5.90 7.95
N ASP A 77 -1.23 6.23 8.82
CA ASP A 77 -1.54 6.52 10.21
C ASP A 77 -2.44 7.74 10.33
N GLU A 78 -2.16 8.78 9.54
CA GLU A 78 -2.98 9.98 9.57
C GLU A 78 -4.40 9.69 9.12
N LEU A 79 -4.55 8.92 8.07
CA LEU A 79 -5.89 8.57 7.59
C LEU A 79 -6.65 7.74 8.62
N ALA A 80 -5.96 6.83 9.29
CA ALA A 80 -6.61 6.01 10.31
C ALA A 80 -7.13 6.85 11.46
N LYS A 81 -6.44 7.91 11.79
CA LYS A 81 -6.85 8.79 12.89
C LYS A 81 -8.08 9.63 12.55
N ARG A 82 -8.34 9.83 11.28
CA ARG A 82 -9.42 10.71 10.86
C ARG A 82 -10.78 10.04 10.83
N ARG A 83 -10.85 8.79 11.16
CA ARG A 83 -12.10 8.04 11.08
C ARG A 83 -13.08 8.40 12.15
#